data_375b7c6082992abce9ea9176d9fead03
#
_entry.id   375b7c6082992abce9ea9176d9fead03
#
_cell.length_a   1.000
_cell.length_b   1.000
_cell.length_c   1.000
_cell.angle_alpha   90.00
_cell.angle_beta   90.00
_cell.angle_gamma   90.00
#
_symmetry.space_group_name_H-M   'P 1'
#
loop_
_entity.id
_entity.type
_entity.pdbx_description
1 polymer ?
#
loop_
_entity_poly.entity_id
_entity_poly.type
_entity_poly.pdbx_seq_one_letter_code
_entity_poly.pdbx_strand_id
1 'polypeptide(L)'
;MELLLGREAFLRLAEALDEPARVAFRPNDGKGFRVAGTLAAVPWSSYGHYLNERPAFTFDPLFHQGAYYVQEPSSMFVEQALRVCGLPRKVLDLCAAPGGKSTLIRSCLPPESLLVSNEPVKLRAQVLVENMLKWGHPATVVTNNYPADFGVALPGCFDVIAVDAPCSGEGMFRKDNPALEEWSTDNVMACASRQRSIVKDVWPALAEGGFLIYSTCTYNVEENERNVMWICRELGAELVKLPVDAAWNITGSLCSELSGPVYRFLPHLTEGEGFFLALLRKTVPVSQGNRRTKPVVLPKLKEPALSWLASRPEGWRLWQSGDQQWAIDGALAASVGQLLSALKVLSAGVELAMVKGRKLQPLQGLALSHCCCADAFPRVAVEGEEALAYLRRLSLTLPPSVPRGYVLLTWQGQPLGFVNNLGAHANNLYPQNWRIRSGYTTTIDNKFIERVG
;
A
#
# COMPACT_ATOMS: atom_id res chain seq x y z
N MET A 1 -28.64 2.88 11.45
CA MET A 1 -28.00 1.78 12.21
C MET A 1 -28.93 1.18 13.27
N GLU A 2 -29.69 1.95 14.04
CA GLU A 2 -30.61 1.39 15.04
C GLU A 2 -31.62 0.40 14.46
N LEU A 3 -32.19 0.70 13.27
CA LEU A 3 -33.10 -0.21 12.56
C LEU A 3 -32.43 -1.52 12.11
N LEU A 4 -31.13 -1.53 11.88
CA LEU A 4 -30.38 -2.70 11.40
C LEU A 4 -29.86 -3.56 12.54
N LEU A 5 -29.39 -2.95 13.63
CA LEU A 5 -28.75 -3.64 14.75
C LEU A 5 -29.71 -3.90 15.91
N GLY A 6 -30.84 -3.19 15.97
CA GLY A 6 -31.68 -3.06 17.17
C GLY A 6 -31.08 -2.06 18.16
N ARG A 7 -31.93 -1.55 19.07
CA ARG A 7 -31.59 -0.44 19.97
C ARG A 7 -30.40 -0.75 20.88
N GLU A 8 -30.36 -1.92 21.48
CA GLU A 8 -29.29 -2.28 22.43
C GLU A 8 -27.90 -2.33 21.76
N ALA A 9 -27.77 -3.01 20.63
CA ALA A 9 -26.51 -3.09 19.91
C ALA A 9 -26.11 -1.73 19.29
N PHE A 10 -27.09 -0.91 18.89
CA PHE A 10 -26.83 0.45 18.42
C PHE A 10 -26.27 1.34 19.52
N LEU A 11 -26.80 1.28 20.75
CA LEU A 11 -26.28 2.05 21.89
C LEU A 11 -24.84 1.66 22.21
N ARG A 12 -24.52 0.35 22.23
CA ARG A 12 -23.14 -0.13 22.41
C ARG A 12 -22.21 0.34 21.31
N LEU A 13 -22.69 0.40 20.05
CA LEU A 13 -21.90 0.93 18.96
C LEU A 13 -21.64 2.43 19.14
N ALA A 14 -22.64 3.21 19.55
CA ALA A 14 -22.51 4.63 19.81
C ALA A 14 -21.48 4.90 20.93
N GLU A 15 -21.58 4.20 22.05
CA GLU A 15 -20.60 4.27 23.13
C GLU A 15 -19.18 3.93 22.66
N ALA A 16 -19.02 2.87 21.87
CA ALA A 16 -17.71 2.49 21.33
C ALA A 16 -17.14 3.53 20.36
N LEU A 17 -17.97 4.33 19.68
CA LEU A 17 -17.52 5.40 18.80
C LEU A 17 -17.01 6.63 19.56
N ASP A 18 -17.38 6.81 20.82
CA ASP A 18 -16.88 7.88 21.69
C ASP A 18 -15.51 7.53 22.32
N GLU A 19 -15.12 6.23 22.30
CA GLU A 19 -13.83 5.78 22.81
C GLU A 19 -12.70 5.98 21.80
N PRO A 20 -11.43 6.23 22.24
CA PRO A 20 -10.30 6.36 21.35
C PRO A 20 -10.05 5.08 20.51
N ALA A 21 -9.79 5.26 19.22
CA ALA A 21 -9.44 4.13 18.35
C ALA A 21 -8.10 3.49 18.76
N ARG A 22 -8.05 2.15 18.79
CA ARG A 22 -6.79 1.41 18.98
C ARG A 22 -5.84 1.71 17.82
N VAL A 23 -4.58 1.94 18.13
CA VAL A 23 -3.52 2.11 17.13
C VAL A 23 -2.89 0.76 16.86
N ALA A 24 -2.69 0.44 15.57
CA ALA A 24 -1.99 -0.76 15.17
C ALA A 24 -0.96 -0.45 14.08
N PHE A 25 0.03 -1.32 13.95
CA PHE A 25 1.07 -1.21 12.94
C PHE A 25 1.47 -2.59 12.42
N ARG A 26 2.20 -2.60 11.32
CA ARG A 26 2.82 -3.80 10.75
C ARG A 26 4.29 -3.54 10.51
N PRO A 27 5.21 -4.38 11.03
CA PRO A 27 6.61 -4.35 10.65
C PRO A 27 6.80 -4.71 9.18
N ASN A 28 7.89 -4.27 8.60
CA ASN A 28 8.31 -4.66 7.25
C ASN A 28 9.30 -5.82 7.32
N ASP A 29 8.78 -7.03 7.32
CA ASP A 29 9.59 -8.26 7.40
C ASP A 29 10.57 -8.37 6.23
N GLY A 30 10.18 -7.85 5.05
CA GLY A 30 11.05 -7.81 3.87
C GLY A 30 12.33 -6.99 4.05
N LYS A 31 12.36 -6.11 5.06
CA LYS A 31 13.55 -5.36 5.48
C LYS A 31 14.19 -5.91 6.76
N GLY A 32 13.72 -7.08 7.24
CA GLY A 32 14.22 -7.70 8.46
C GLY A 32 13.75 -7.03 9.75
N PHE A 33 12.63 -6.31 9.72
CA PHE A 33 12.03 -5.73 10.93
C PHE A 33 10.94 -6.63 11.50
N ARG A 34 10.87 -6.69 12.82
CA ARG A 34 9.82 -7.37 13.57
C ARG A 34 9.47 -6.59 14.84
N VAL A 35 8.43 -7.04 15.50
CA VAL A 35 8.01 -6.50 16.79
C VAL A 35 9.09 -6.75 17.83
N ALA A 36 9.44 -5.73 18.60
CA ALA A 36 10.28 -5.82 19.78
C ALA A 36 9.43 -6.16 21.00
N GLY A 37 9.88 -7.14 21.76
CA GLY A 37 9.17 -7.59 22.96
C GLY A 37 7.82 -8.26 22.66
N THR A 38 6.85 -8.09 23.57
CA THR A 38 5.53 -8.73 23.48
C THR A 38 4.45 -7.67 23.31
N LEU A 39 3.89 -7.58 22.12
CA LEU A 39 2.72 -6.76 21.82
C LEU A 39 1.53 -7.65 21.46
N ALA A 40 0.33 -7.19 21.75
CA ALA A 40 -0.89 -7.88 21.36
C ALA A 40 -0.98 -7.94 19.82
N ALA A 41 -1.16 -9.12 19.27
CA ALA A 41 -1.36 -9.30 17.84
C ALA A 41 -2.79 -8.90 17.44
N VAL A 42 -2.96 -8.41 16.21
CA VAL A 42 -4.28 -8.29 15.56
C VAL A 42 -4.75 -9.70 15.21
N PRO A 43 -5.87 -10.19 15.77
CA PRO A 43 -6.21 -11.61 15.71
C PRO A 43 -6.35 -12.20 14.31
N TRP A 44 -6.75 -11.39 13.34
CA TRP A 44 -6.96 -11.79 11.93
C TRP A 44 -5.79 -11.46 10.99
N SER A 45 -4.66 -11.02 11.53
CA SER A 45 -3.47 -10.70 10.72
C SER A 45 -2.21 -11.27 11.34
N SER A 46 -1.39 -11.94 10.54
CA SER A 46 -0.06 -12.40 10.98
C SER A 46 0.99 -11.30 11.03
N TYR A 47 0.67 -10.13 10.49
CA TYR A 47 1.57 -8.99 10.43
C TYR A 47 1.19 -7.87 11.41
N GLY A 48 -0.06 -7.85 11.87
CA GLY A 48 -0.62 -6.73 12.63
C GLY A 48 -0.37 -6.83 14.13
N HIS A 49 0.00 -5.71 14.76
CA HIS A 49 0.17 -5.61 16.20
C HIS A 49 -0.42 -4.31 16.73
N TYR A 50 -1.05 -4.37 17.91
CA TYR A 50 -1.57 -3.20 18.59
C TYR A 50 -0.46 -2.48 19.34
N LEU A 51 -0.56 -1.14 19.40
CA LEU A 51 0.25 -0.29 20.26
C LEU A 51 -0.58 0.17 21.46
N ASN A 52 0.07 0.30 22.61
CA ASN A 52 -0.57 0.82 23.81
C ASN A 52 -0.85 2.33 23.70
N GLU A 53 0.06 3.04 23.02
CA GLU A 53 -0.02 4.49 22.81
C GLU A 53 0.29 4.82 21.34
N ARG A 54 -0.13 5.99 20.89
CA ARG A 54 0.17 6.49 19.55
C ARG A 54 1.49 7.25 19.52
N PRO A 55 2.57 6.67 19.01
CA PRO A 55 3.85 7.37 18.87
C PRO A 55 3.76 8.54 17.89
N ALA A 56 4.71 9.47 18.00
CA ALA A 56 4.87 10.56 17.05
C ALA A 56 5.61 10.09 15.78
N PHE A 57 4.99 9.21 15.00
CA PHE A 57 5.58 8.55 13.81
C PHE A 57 6.31 9.49 12.86
N THR A 58 5.84 10.73 12.72
CA THR A 58 6.44 11.73 11.83
C THR A 58 7.91 12.00 12.16
N PHE A 59 8.31 11.85 13.42
CA PHE A 59 9.67 12.11 13.87
C PHE A 59 10.52 10.85 14.02
N ASP A 60 9.97 9.68 13.71
CA ASP A 60 10.69 8.41 13.76
C ASP A 60 11.40 8.12 12.43
N PRO A 61 12.75 8.10 12.38
CA PRO A 61 13.47 7.76 11.17
C PRO A 61 13.14 6.36 10.63
N LEU A 62 12.81 5.39 11.49
CA LEU A 62 12.40 4.04 11.05
C LEU A 62 11.11 4.07 10.21
N PHE A 63 10.16 4.95 10.54
CA PHE A 63 8.97 5.17 9.73
C PHE A 63 9.32 5.67 8.32
N HIS A 64 10.29 6.59 8.22
CA HIS A 64 10.76 7.13 6.94
C HIS A 64 11.62 6.14 6.15
N GLN A 65 12.27 5.20 6.82
CA GLN A 65 12.97 4.07 6.21
C GLN A 65 12.02 2.97 5.72
N GLY A 66 10.71 3.07 6.05
CA GLY A 66 9.72 2.05 5.73
C GLY A 66 9.91 0.75 6.52
N ALA A 67 10.41 0.87 7.77
CA ALA A 67 10.55 -0.25 8.69
C ALA A 67 9.19 -0.81 9.14
N TYR A 68 8.17 0.02 9.15
CA TYR A 68 6.80 -0.34 9.51
C TYR A 68 5.78 0.56 8.83
N TYR A 69 4.52 0.12 8.84
CA TYR A 69 3.36 0.88 8.40
C TYR A 69 2.31 0.93 9.50
N VAL A 70 1.79 2.13 9.82
CA VAL A 70 0.67 2.31 10.75
C VAL A 70 -0.62 2.07 9.99
N GLN A 71 -1.39 1.06 10.42
CA GLN A 71 -2.61 0.67 9.72
C GLN A 71 -3.74 0.39 10.71
N GLU A 72 -4.94 0.75 10.31
CA GLU A 72 -6.17 0.42 11.00
C GLU A 72 -6.36 -1.12 11.02
N PRO A 73 -6.59 -1.75 12.19
CA PRO A 73 -6.54 -3.20 12.33
C PRO A 73 -7.62 -3.96 11.55
N SER A 74 -8.87 -3.46 11.47
CA SER A 74 -9.94 -4.16 10.74
C SER A 74 -9.62 -4.31 9.25
N SER A 75 -8.98 -3.29 8.66
CA SER A 75 -8.56 -3.30 7.27
C SER A 75 -7.46 -4.33 6.97
N MET A 76 -6.76 -4.84 7.99
CA MET A 76 -5.79 -5.92 7.83
C MET A 76 -6.44 -7.26 7.51
N PHE A 77 -7.76 -7.39 7.66
CA PHE A 77 -8.52 -8.59 7.30
C PHE A 77 -8.44 -8.95 5.81
N VAL A 78 -8.05 -8.03 4.95
CA VAL A 78 -7.71 -8.31 3.54
C VAL A 78 -6.70 -9.46 3.40
N GLU A 79 -5.83 -9.67 4.39
CA GLU A 79 -4.91 -10.82 4.45
C GLU A 79 -5.66 -12.16 4.36
N GLN A 80 -6.79 -12.32 5.07
CA GLN A 80 -7.55 -13.56 5.06
C GLN A 80 -8.16 -13.85 3.67
N ALA A 81 -8.59 -12.82 2.96
CA ALA A 81 -9.06 -12.96 1.60
C ALA A 81 -7.93 -13.40 0.65
N LEU A 82 -6.75 -12.79 0.76
CA LEU A 82 -5.59 -13.16 -0.06
C LEU A 82 -5.13 -14.60 0.19
N ARG A 83 -5.17 -15.10 1.43
CA ARG A 83 -4.85 -16.50 1.75
C ARG A 83 -5.73 -17.50 0.98
N VAL A 84 -7.01 -17.17 0.79
CA VAL A 84 -7.95 -17.99 0.02
C VAL A 84 -7.71 -17.89 -1.48
N CYS A 85 -7.20 -16.74 -1.97
CA CYS A 85 -6.84 -16.57 -3.38
C CYS A 85 -5.63 -17.42 -3.82
N GLY A 86 -4.91 -18.05 -2.92
CA GLY A 86 -3.74 -18.89 -3.22
C GLY A 86 -2.49 -18.06 -3.56
N LEU A 87 -1.84 -18.40 -4.67
CA LEU A 87 -0.58 -17.75 -5.11
C LEU A 87 -0.81 -16.92 -6.39
N PRO A 88 -1.50 -15.78 -6.32
CA PRO A 88 -1.77 -14.97 -7.50
C PRO A 88 -0.48 -14.37 -8.07
N ARG A 89 -0.37 -14.35 -9.39
CA ARG A 89 0.82 -13.81 -10.09
C ARG A 89 0.73 -12.30 -10.32
N LYS A 90 -0.48 -11.79 -10.54
CA LYS A 90 -0.75 -10.37 -10.78
C LYS A 90 -1.96 -9.92 -9.96
N VAL A 91 -1.72 -8.96 -9.09
CA VAL A 91 -2.73 -8.37 -8.20
C VAL A 91 -2.87 -6.88 -8.50
N LEU A 92 -4.10 -6.41 -8.58
CA LEU A 92 -4.44 -4.99 -8.66
C LEU A 92 -5.10 -4.53 -7.37
N ASP A 93 -4.53 -3.51 -6.72
CA ASP A 93 -5.19 -2.69 -5.70
C ASP A 93 -5.67 -1.42 -6.39
N LEU A 94 -6.99 -1.33 -6.65
CA LEU A 94 -7.55 -0.34 -7.57
C LEU A 94 -7.70 1.06 -6.96
N CYS A 95 -8.00 1.14 -5.66
CA CYS A 95 -8.23 2.38 -4.90
C CYS A 95 -7.22 2.47 -3.75
N ALA A 96 -5.94 2.46 -4.08
CA ALA A 96 -4.87 2.05 -3.19
C ALA A 96 -4.40 3.10 -2.17
N ALA A 97 -4.58 4.40 -2.47
CA ALA A 97 -4.03 5.45 -1.60
C ALA A 97 -4.67 5.48 -0.21
N PRO A 98 -3.87 5.67 0.85
CA PRO A 98 -2.45 6.06 0.84
C PRO A 98 -1.44 4.91 0.74
N GLY A 99 -1.85 3.61 0.69
CA GLY A 99 -0.95 2.48 0.51
C GLY A 99 -0.96 1.44 1.65
N GLY A 100 -1.81 1.60 2.66
CA GLY A 100 -1.89 0.66 3.79
C GLY A 100 -2.27 -0.75 3.36
N LYS A 101 -3.32 -0.90 2.53
CA LYS A 101 -3.72 -2.19 1.97
C LYS A 101 -2.70 -2.68 0.95
N SER A 102 -2.17 -1.82 0.06
CA SER A 102 -1.12 -2.19 -0.90
C SER A 102 0.12 -2.78 -0.25
N THR A 103 0.64 -2.16 0.81
CA THR A 103 1.82 -2.67 1.53
C THR A 103 1.52 -3.99 2.24
N LEU A 104 0.30 -4.18 2.78
CA LEU A 104 -0.16 -5.46 3.33
C LEU A 104 -0.24 -6.53 2.24
N ILE A 105 -0.93 -6.22 1.14
CA ILE A 105 -1.03 -7.12 -0.02
C ILE A 105 0.36 -7.55 -0.46
N ARG A 106 1.30 -6.60 -0.61
CA ARG A 106 2.68 -6.93 -1.00
C ARG A 106 3.36 -7.90 -0.02
N SER A 107 3.15 -7.75 1.29
CA SER A 107 3.71 -8.68 2.30
C SER A 107 3.13 -10.09 2.19
N CYS A 108 1.86 -10.21 1.80
CA CYS A 108 1.18 -11.50 1.65
C CYS A 108 1.52 -12.23 0.34
N LEU A 109 2.01 -11.52 -0.68
CA LEU A 109 2.25 -12.09 -2.00
C LEU A 109 3.64 -12.74 -2.10
N PRO A 110 3.79 -13.82 -2.91
CA PRO A 110 5.09 -14.33 -3.30
C PRO A 110 6.02 -13.23 -3.85
N PRO A 111 7.34 -13.34 -3.63
CA PRO A 111 8.29 -12.31 -4.08
C PRO A 111 8.22 -11.98 -5.57
N GLU A 112 7.91 -12.99 -6.41
CA GLU A 112 7.80 -12.89 -7.87
C GLU A 112 6.46 -12.36 -8.37
N SER A 113 5.46 -12.25 -7.49
CA SER A 113 4.14 -11.73 -7.86
C SER A 113 4.17 -10.23 -8.05
N LEU A 114 3.57 -9.75 -9.13
CA LEU A 114 3.47 -8.33 -9.43
C LEU A 114 2.25 -7.71 -8.74
N LEU A 115 2.49 -6.69 -7.92
CA LEU A 115 1.43 -5.84 -7.38
C LEU A 115 1.34 -4.54 -8.19
N VAL A 116 0.17 -4.24 -8.70
CA VAL A 116 -0.19 -2.94 -9.28
C VAL A 116 -1.08 -2.20 -8.29
N SER A 117 -0.66 -1.01 -7.87
CA SER A 117 -1.42 -0.15 -6.96
C SER A 117 -1.85 1.10 -7.70
N ASN A 118 -3.15 1.34 -7.79
CA ASN A 118 -3.71 2.45 -8.56
C ASN A 118 -4.42 3.48 -7.69
N GLU A 119 -4.33 4.74 -8.10
CA GLU A 119 -5.11 5.83 -7.52
C GLU A 119 -5.41 6.88 -8.59
N PRO A 120 -6.69 7.16 -8.89
CA PRO A 120 -7.05 8.12 -9.93
C PRO A 120 -6.76 9.57 -9.55
N VAL A 121 -6.78 9.92 -8.26
CA VAL A 121 -6.52 11.29 -7.80
C VAL A 121 -5.02 11.55 -7.70
N LYS A 122 -4.50 12.44 -8.57
CA LYS A 122 -3.05 12.68 -8.74
C LYS A 122 -2.30 12.97 -7.42
N LEU A 123 -2.85 13.79 -6.54
CA LEU A 123 -2.18 14.12 -5.26
C LEU A 123 -2.12 12.92 -4.33
N ARG A 124 -3.18 12.11 -4.26
CA ARG A 124 -3.21 10.88 -3.48
C ARG A 124 -2.28 9.83 -4.08
N ALA A 125 -2.20 9.74 -5.41
CA ALA A 125 -1.28 8.84 -6.10
C ALA A 125 0.19 9.15 -5.79
N GLN A 126 0.56 10.42 -5.56
CA GLN A 126 1.91 10.79 -5.13
C GLN A 126 2.24 10.28 -3.72
N VAL A 127 1.28 10.35 -2.80
CA VAL A 127 1.42 9.76 -1.44
C VAL A 127 1.56 8.23 -1.53
N LEU A 128 0.79 7.60 -2.42
CA LEU A 128 0.91 6.17 -2.68
C LEU A 128 2.30 5.79 -3.19
N VAL A 129 2.86 6.54 -4.17
CA VAL A 129 4.24 6.34 -4.65
C VAL A 129 5.23 6.42 -3.50
N GLU A 130 5.15 7.46 -2.66
CA GLU A 130 6.02 7.62 -1.50
C GLU A 130 5.98 6.39 -0.58
N ASN A 131 4.78 5.93 -0.20
CA ASN A 131 4.62 4.82 0.72
C ASN A 131 5.08 3.48 0.11
N MET A 132 4.86 3.26 -1.19
CA MET A 132 5.35 2.06 -1.88
C MET A 132 6.86 2.07 -2.04
N LEU A 133 7.49 3.22 -2.30
CA LEU A 133 8.95 3.38 -2.32
C LEU A 133 9.57 3.19 -0.95
N LYS A 134 8.93 3.70 0.12
CA LYS A 134 9.35 3.43 1.51
C LYS A 134 9.25 1.95 1.86
N TRP A 135 8.20 1.25 1.41
CA TRP A 135 8.07 -0.19 1.60
C TRP A 135 9.18 -0.97 0.89
N GLY A 136 9.60 -0.51 -0.29
CA GLY A 136 10.86 -0.86 -0.94
C GLY A 136 10.89 -2.16 -1.73
N HIS A 137 9.76 -2.85 -1.92
CA HIS A 137 9.73 -4.11 -2.67
C HIS A 137 9.76 -3.87 -4.20
N PRO A 138 10.66 -4.55 -4.97
CA PRO A 138 10.85 -4.25 -6.39
C PRO A 138 9.72 -4.75 -7.31
N ALA A 139 8.88 -5.69 -6.86
CA ALA A 139 7.78 -6.22 -7.66
C ALA A 139 6.49 -5.40 -7.48
N THR A 140 6.60 -4.06 -7.58
CA THR A 140 5.48 -3.13 -7.43
C THR A 140 5.45 -2.13 -8.58
N VAL A 141 4.22 -1.76 -8.98
CA VAL A 141 3.95 -0.70 -9.96
C VAL A 141 2.87 0.21 -9.40
N VAL A 142 3.08 1.52 -9.46
CA VAL A 142 2.04 2.51 -9.10
C VAL A 142 1.54 3.21 -10.35
N THR A 143 0.23 3.29 -10.47
CA THR A 143 -0.46 3.87 -11.64
C THR A 143 -1.43 4.99 -11.23
N ASN A 144 -1.76 5.86 -12.20
CA ASN A 144 -2.73 6.94 -12.00
C ASN A 144 -3.74 6.92 -13.16
N ASN A 145 -4.74 6.04 -13.05
CA ASN A 145 -5.71 5.76 -14.11
C ASN A 145 -7.11 5.61 -13.53
N TYR A 146 -8.13 5.75 -14.36
CA TYR A 146 -9.50 5.41 -14.00
C TYR A 146 -9.75 3.90 -14.15
N PRO A 147 -10.73 3.32 -13.43
CA PRO A 147 -11.05 1.90 -13.51
C PRO A 147 -11.30 1.37 -14.92
N ALA A 148 -11.97 2.17 -15.78
CA ALA A 148 -12.25 1.83 -17.17
C ALA A 148 -10.98 1.62 -18.01
N ASP A 149 -9.89 2.32 -17.71
CA ASP A 149 -8.62 2.17 -18.44
C ASP A 149 -8.09 0.74 -18.31
N PHE A 150 -8.23 0.13 -17.12
CA PHE A 150 -7.84 -1.25 -16.88
C PHE A 150 -8.73 -2.24 -17.63
N GLY A 151 -10.06 -2.07 -17.54
CA GLY A 151 -11.02 -2.95 -18.19
C GLY A 151 -10.86 -2.98 -19.71
N VAL A 152 -10.58 -1.82 -20.32
CA VAL A 152 -10.40 -1.69 -21.77
C VAL A 152 -9.04 -2.20 -22.24
N ALA A 153 -7.95 -1.85 -21.53
CA ALA A 153 -6.60 -2.08 -22.02
C ALA A 153 -6.00 -3.43 -21.57
N LEU A 154 -6.49 -4.02 -20.50
CA LEU A 154 -5.90 -5.19 -19.83
C LEU A 154 -6.93 -6.29 -19.51
N PRO A 155 -7.78 -6.73 -20.44
CA PRO A 155 -8.79 -7.75 -20.16
C PRO A 155 -8.14 -9.05 -19.69
N GLY A 156 -8.67 -9.61 -18.59
CA GLY A 156 -8.21 -10.86 -17.98
C GLY A 156 -6.78 -10.85 -17.47
N CYS A 157 -6.23 -9.66 -17.17
CA CYS A 157 -4.83 -9.50 -16.79
C CYS A 157 -4.52 -9.88 -15.34
N PHE A 158 -5.48 -9.70 -14.43
CA PHE A 158 -5.28 -9.82 -12.98
C PHE A 158 -5.97 -11.05 -12.42
N ASP A 159 -5.24 -11.80 -11.59
CA ASP A 159 -5.78 -12.95 -10.86
C ASP A 159 -6.62 -12.50 -9.66
N VAL A 160 -6.25 -11.36 -9.05
CA VAL A 160 -6.97 -10.74 -7.93
C VAL A 160 -7.06 -9.23 -8.18
N ILE A 161 -8.25 -8.69 -7.97
CA ILE A 161 -8.47 -7.24 -7.90
C ILE A 161 -9.04 -6.92 -6.51
N ALA A 162 -8.36 -6.05 -5.78
CA ALA A 162 -8.86 -5.46 -4.54
C ALA A 162 -9.47 -4.09 -4.84
N VAL A 163 -10.69 -3.86 -4.38
CA VAL A 163 -11.42 -2.60 -4.48
C VAL A 163 -11.83 -2.18 -3.09
N ASP A 164 -10.99 -1.37 -2.45
CA ASP A 164 -11.39 -0.63 -1.26
C ASP A 164 -12.16 0.59 -1.72
N ALA A 165 -13.47 0.41 -1.86
CA ALA A 165 -14.30 1.34 -2.61
C ALA A 165 -14.49 2.67 -1.85
N PRO A 166 -14.39 3.83 -2.54
CA PRO A 166 -14.74 5.09 -1.93
C PRO A 166 -16.20 5.05 -1.47
N CYS A 167 -16.44 5.31 -0.18
CA CYS A 167 -17.71 5.09 0.49
C CYS A 167 -18.14 6.31 1.31
N SER A 168 -19.33 6.26 1.90
CA SER A 168 -19.87 7.32 2.76
C SER A 168 -19.10 7.53 4.07
N GLY A 169 -18.21 6.59 4.44
CA GLY A 169 -17.23 6.77 5.49
C GLY A 169 -17.77 6.66 6.92
N GLU A 170 -18.89 5.99 7.15
CA GLU A 170 -19.48 5.82 8.49
C GLU A 170 -18.49 5.23 9.52
N GLY A 171 -17.61 4.35 9.08
CA GLY A 171 -16.53 3.80 9.91
C GLY A 171 -15.41 4.79 10.26
N MET A 172 -15.46 6.02 9.74
CA MET A 172 -14.49 7.07 10.03
C MET A 172 -15.03 8.13 11.03
N PHE A 173 -16.27 8.04 11.45
CA PHE A 173 -16.91 9.04 12.33
C PHE A 173 -16.13 9.30 13.62
N ARG A 174 -15.44 8.31 14.15
CA ARG A 174 -14.55 8.44 15.31
C ARG A 174 -13.33 9.34 15.07
N LYS A 175 -12.87 9.44 13.80
CA LYS A 175 -11.59 10.09 13.44
C LYS A 175 -11.74 11.37 12.65
N ASP A 176 -12.87 11.53 11.99
CA ASP A 176 -13.07 12.56 10.97
C ASP A 176 -14.42 13.24 11.13
N ASN A 177 -14.44 14.39 11.83
CA ASN A 177 -15.64 15.19 12.01
C ASN A 177 -16.26 15.64 10.68
N PRO A 178 -15.52 16.07 9.65
CA PRO A 178 -16.05 16.31 8.33
C PRO A 178 -16.84 15.16 7.74
N ALA A 179 -16.41 13.90 7.93
CA ALA A 179 -17.16 12.74 7.44
C ALA A 179 -18.56 12.63 8.06
N LEU A 180 -18.71 13.03 9.32
CA LEU A 180 -20.01 13.07 9.99
C LEU A 180 -20.91 14.20 9.46
N GLU A 181 -20.33 15.38 9.18
CA GLU A 181 -21.05 16.55 8.66
C GLU A 181 -21.52 16.35 7.19
N GLU A 182 -20.72 15.64 6.39
CA GLU A 182 -21.02 15.37 4.97
C GLU A 182 -21.95 14.16 4.80
N TRP A 183 -22.18 13.37 5.82
CA TRP A 183 -23.00 12.16 5.73
C TRP A 183 -24.47 12.49 5.48
N SER A 184 -25.07 11.82 4.50
CA SER A 184 -26.50 11.87 4.22
C SER A 184 -26.94 10.62 3.49
N THR A 185 -28.23 10.29 3.51
CA THR A 185 -28.78 9.17 2.75
C THR A 185 -28.54 9.32 1.24
N ASP A 186 -28.59 10.54 0.72
CA ASP A 186 -28.33 10.81 -0.69
C ASP A 186 -26.85 10.55 -1.03
N ASN A 187 -25.93 10.92 -0.14
CA ASN A 187 -24.51 10.61 -0.30
C ASN A 187 -24.24 9.09 -0.25
N VAL A 188 -24.90 8.35 0.64
CA VAL A 188 -24.85 6.88 0.66
C VAL A 188 -25.26 6.29 -0.68
N MET A 189 -26.40 6.73 -1.26
CA MET A 189 -26.88 6.23 -2.56
C MET A 189 -25.96 6.62 -3.71
N ALA A 190 -25.39 7.82 -3.68
CA ALA A 190 -24.40 8.26 -4.66
C ALA A 190 -23.10 7.44 -4.58
N CYS A 191 -22.63 7.13 -3.37
CA CYS A 191 -21.48 6.26 -3.15
C CYS A 191 -21.76 4.84 -3.63
N ALA A 192 -22.90 4.25 -3.29
CA ALA A 192 -23.28 2.91 -3.75
C ALA A 192 -23.30 2.82 -5.30
N SER A 193 -23.87 3.82 -5.97
CA SER A 193 -23.86 3.89 -7.44
C SER A 193 -22.45 4.01 -8.02
N ARG A 194 -21.60 4.87 -7.44
CA ARG A 194 -20.20 5.06 -7.84
C ARG A 194 -19.40 3.75 -7.69
N GLN A 195 -19.58 3.03 -6.60
CA GLN A 195 -18.92 1.74 -6.35
C GLN A 195 -19.30 0.71 -7.40
N ARG A 196 -20.59 0.63 -7.80
CA ARG A 196 -21.04 -0.23 -8.91
C ARG A 196 -20.35 0.13 -10.22
N SER A 197 -20.24 1.42 -10.54
CA SER A 197 -19.51 1.88 -11.74
C SER A 197 -18.05 1.45 -11.70
N ILE A 198 -17.35 1.70 -10.57
CA ILE A 198 -15.95 1.32 -10.39
C ILE A 198 -15.74 -0.18 -10.64
N VAL A 199 -16.56 -1.03 -10.00
CA VAL A 199 -16.44 -2.49 -10.14
C VAL A 199 -16.79 -2.92 -11.58
N LYS A 200 -17.85 -2.38 -12.18
CA LYS A 200 -18.25 -2.67 -13.55
C LYS A 200 -17.13 -2.34 -14.54
N ASP A 201 -16.51 -1.17 -14.38
CA ASP A 201 -15.49 -0.67 -15.29
C ASP A 201 -14.19 -1.48 -15.22
N VAL A 202 -13.79 -1.96 -14.03
CA VAL A 202 -12.59 -2.78 -13.86
C VAL A 202 -12.83 -4.26 -14.09
N TRP A 203 -14.09 -4.73 -14.05
CA TRP A 203 -14.46 -6.15 -14.13
C TRP A 203 -13.85 -6.92 -15.32
N PRO A 204 -13.78 -6.35 -16.54
CA PRO A 204 -13.12 -7.02 -17.66
C PRO A 204 -11.65 -7.35 -17.42
N ALA A 205 -10.93 -6.55 -16.58
CA ALA A 205 -9.53 -6.78 -16.27
C ALA A 205 -9.29 -7.99 -15.35
N LEU A 206 -10.31 -8.46 -14.62
CA LEU A 206 -10.24 -9.64 -13.79
C LEU A 206 -10.29 -10.90 -14.66
N ALA A 207 -9.36 -11.83 -14.41
CA ALA A 207 -9.29 -13.12 -15.10
C ALA A 207 -10.54 -13.99 -14.84
N GLU A 208 -10.83 -14.91 -15.72
CA GLU A 208 -11.81 -15.97 -15.46
C GLU A 208 -11.34 -16.81 -14.26
N GLY A 209 -12.24 -17.08 -13.32
CA GLY A 209 -11.90 -17.74 -12.06
C GLY A 209 -11.11 -16.87 -11.07
N GLY A 210 -10.76 -15.64 -11.44
CA GLY A 210 -10.08 -14.68 -10.58
C GLY A 210 -10.96 -14.14 -9.45
N PHE A 211 -10.36 -13.49 -8.47
CA PHE A 211 -11.04 -13.04 -7.26
C PHE A 211 -11.13 -11.52 -7.18
N LEU A 212 -12.31 -11.03 -6.80
CA LEU A 212 -12.55 -9.66 -6.39
C LEU A 212 -12.61 -9.59 -4.85
N ILE A 213 -11.74 -8.81 -4.23
CA ILE A 213 -11.83 -8.42 -2.82
C ILE A 213 -12.53 -7.08 -2.80
N TYR A 214 -13.81 -7.07 -2.41
CA TYR A 214 -14.61 -5.85 -2.27
C TYR A 214 -14.63 -5.43 -0.81
N SER A 215 -14.24 -4.18 -0.50
CA SER A 215 -14.27 -3.66 0.87
C SER A 215 -14.72 -2.21 0.92
N THR A 216 -15.27 -1.82 2.06
CA THR A 216 -15.65 -0.44 2.40
C THR A 216 -15.35 -0.18 3.88
N CYS A 217 -15.30 1.10 4.27
CA CYS A 217 -15.28 1.53 5.66
C CYS A 217 -16.63 2.12 6.09
N THR A 218 -17.74 1.47 5.73
CA THR A 218 -19.09 1.92 6.08
C THR A 218 -19.93 0.78 6.66
N TYR A 219 -21.01 1.10 7.34
CA TYR A 219 -21.87 0.13 8.00
C TYR A 219 -23.17 -0.18 7.24
N ASN A 220 -23.61 0.70 6.33
CA ASN A 220 -24.89 0.57 5.67
C ASN A 220 -24.97 -0.60 4.71
N VAL A 221 -26.16 -1.10 4.46
CA VAL A 221 -26.41 -2.24 3.58
C VAL A 221 -26.42 -1.84 2.09
N GLU A 222 -26.65 -0.56 1.78
CA GLU A 222 -26.74 -0.07 0.39
C GLU A 222 -25.41 -0.19 -0.33
N GLU A 223 -24.35 0.23 0.35
CA GLU A 223 -22.98 0.19 -0.16
C GLU A 223 -22.34 -1.19 -0.03
N ASN A 224 -22.81 -1.99 0.90
CA ASN A 224 -22.24 -3.29 1.25
C ASN A 224 -23.02 -4.44 0.59
N GLU A 225 -23.98 -5.03 1.29
CA GLU A 225 -24.69 -6.23 0.85
C GLU A 225 -25.41 -6.05 -0.48
N ARG A 226 -26.06 -4.91 -0.71
CA ARG A 226 -26.80 -4.66 -1.96
C ARG A 226 -25.86 -4.51 -3.15
N ASN A 227 -24.66 -3.96 -2.95
CA ASN A 227 -23.64 -3.94 -3.99
C ASN A 227 -23.07 -5.33 -4.24
N VAL A 228 -22.82 -6.13 -3.20
CA VAL A 228 -22.40 -7.53 -3.34
C VAL A 228 -23.43 -8.35 -4.13
N MET A 229 -24.72 -8.25 -3.78
CA MET A 229 -25.79 -8.92 -4.53
C MET A 229 -25.84 -8.48 -6.00
N TRP A 230 -25.66 -7.18 -6.25
CA TRP A 230 -25.60 -6.64 -7.60
C TRP A 230 -24.41 -7.20 -8.38
N ILE A 231 -23.20 -7.29 -7.78
CA ILE A 231 -22.01 -7.88 -8.41
C ILE A 231 -22.26 -9.34 -8.76
N CYS A 232 -22.83 -10.11 -7.85
CA CYS A 232 -23.17 -11.53 -8.11
C CYS A 232 -24.14 -11.68 -9.28
N ARG A 233 -25.21 -10.90 -9.30
CA ARG A 233 -26.28 -11.03 -10.27
C ARG A 233 -25.91 -10.46 -11.66
N GLU A 234 -25.33 -9.27 -11.70
CA GLU A 234 -25.13 -8.54 -12.95
C GLU A 234 -23.77 -8.84 -13.60
N LEU A 235 -22.75 -9.19 -12.80
CA LEU A 235 -21.40 -9.41 -13.30
C LEU A 235 -20.98 -10.88 -13.31
N GLY A 236 -21.82 -11.79 -12.81
CA GLY A 236 -21.54 -13.22 -12.79
C GLY A 236 -20.42 -13.57 -11.82
N ALA A 237 -20.64 -13.32 -10.53
CA ALA A 237 -19.73 -13.68 -9.45
C ALA A 237 -20.43 -14.55 -8.41
N GLU A 238 -19.65 -15.33 -7.68
CA GLU A 238 -20.09 -16.11 -6.53
C GLU A 238 -19.30 -15.69 -5.28
N LEU A 239 -19.97 -15.68 -4.12
CA LEU A 239 -19.35 -15.41 -2.83
C LEU A 239 -18.47 -16.58 -2.40
N VAL A 240 -17.30 -16.25 -1.85
CA VAL A 240 -16.33 -17.22 -1.36
C VAL A 240 -16.17 -17.07 0.14
N LYS A 241 -16.28 -18.19 0.86
CA LYS A 241 -16.15 -18.21 2.32
C LYS A 241 -14.70 -18.11 2.76
N LEU A 242 -14.43 -17.21 3.72
CA LEU A 242 -13.15 -17.11 4.41
C LEU A 242 -13.18 -17.94 5.70
N PRO A 243 -12.04 -18.51 6.12
CA PRO A 243 -11.91 -19.07 7.45
C PRO A 243 -11.87 -17.93 8.47
N VAL A 244 -12.84 -17.92 9.40
CA VAL A 244 -12.95 -16.93 10.47
C VAL A 244 -13.13 -17.66 11.79
N ASP A 245 -12.30 -17.28 12.76
CA ASP A 245 -12.47 -17.78 14.13
C ASP A 245 -13.63 -17.01 14.82
N ALA A 246 -14.49 -17.74 15.48
CA ALA A 246 -15.63 -17.15 16.22
C ALA A 246 -15.15 -16.16 17.32
N ALA A 247 -13.98 -16.37 17.88
CA ALA A 247 -13.39 -15.49 18.89
C ALA A 247 -13.03 -14.08 18.35
N TRP A 248 -12.97 -13.90 17.02
CA TRP A 248 -12.73 -12.59 16.42
C TRP A 248 -13.94 -11.66 16.46
N ASN A 249 -15.14 -12.18 16.80
CA ASN A 249 -16.38 -11.44 16.86
C ASN A 249 -16.75 -10.68 15.57
N ILE A 250 -16.26 -11.17 14.42
CA ILE A 250 -16.60 -10.63 13.10
C ILE A 250 -18.01 -11.08 12.76
N THR A 251 -18.88 -10.14 12.40
CA THR A 251 -20.28 -10.43 12.07
C THR A 251 -20.46 -10.64 10.56
N GLY A 252 -21.62 -11.21 10.20
CA GLY A 252 -22.03 -11.42 8.82
C GLY A 252 -22.89 -10.29 8.24
N SER A 253 -23.81 -10.70 7.34
CA SER A 253 -24.77 -9.81 6.67
C SER A 253 -25.78 -9.20 7.66
N LEU A 254 -26.06 -7.91 7.48
CA LEU A 254 -27.21 -7.21 8.10
C LEU A 254 -28.44 -7.18 7.17
N CYS A 255 -28.33 -7.73 5.97
CA CYS A 255 -29.39 -7.80 4.98
C CYS A 255 -29.91 -9.25 4.89
N SER A 256 -31.19 -9.47 5.22
CA SER A 256 -31.81 -10.79 5.17
C SER A 256 -31.90 -11.39 3.76
N GLU A 257 -31.84 -10.54 2.73
CA GLU A 257 -31.89 -10.96 1.33
C GLU A 257 -30.57 -11.60 0.85
N LEU A 258 -29.45 -11.32 1.54
CA LEU A 258 -28.12 -11.87 1.20
C LEU A 258 -27.84 -13.12 2.03
N SER A 259 -27.99 -14.29 1.42
CA SER A 259 -27.61 -15.58 1.99
C SER A 259 -26.20 -15.98 1.56
N GLY A 260 -25.17 -15.31 2.05
CA GLY A 260 -23.79 -15.63 1.65
C GLY A 260 -22.76 -15.05 2.61
N PRO A 261 -21.51 -15.54 2.54
CA PRO A 261 -20.47 -15.11 3.45
C PRO A 261 -19.98 -13.69 3.12
N VAL A 262 -20.25 -12.78 4.04
CA VAL A 262 -19.67 -11.43 4.09
C VAL A 262 -19.20 -11.15 5.51
N TYR A 263 -18.28 -10.21 5.68
CA TYR A 263 -17.57 -9.98 6.92
C TYR A 263 -17.65 -8.51 7.30
N ARG A 264 -18.15 -8.25 8.52
CA ARG A 264 -18.38 -6.91 9.03
C ARG A 264 -17.72 -6.73 10.38
N PHE A 265 -17.00 -5.64 10.52
CA PHE A 265 -16.34 -5.20 11.72
C PHE A 265 -17.15 -4.04 12.33
N LEU A 266 -17.49 -4.19 13.59
CA LEU A 266 -18.24 -3.19 14.34
C LEU A 266 -17.44 -2.83 15.61
N PRO A 267 -17.11 -1.56 15.87
CA PRO A 267 -16.24 -1.14 16.97
C PRO A 267 -16.62 -1.64 18.36
N HIS A 268 -17.90 -1.94 18.61
CA HIS A 268 -18.35 -2.50 19.87
C HIS A 268 -18.15 -4.02 20.01
N LEU A 269 -17.69 -4.69 18.94
CA LEU A 269 -17.42 -6.14 18.91
C LEU A 269 -15.95 -6.44 18.61
N THR A 270 -15.29 -5.58 17.85
CA THR A 270 -13.92 -5.78 17.38
C THR A 270 -13.05 -4.59 17.76
N GLU A 271 -11.79 -4.85 18.10
CA GLU A 271 -10.83 -3.78 18.44
C GLU A 271 -10.30 -3.09 17.17
N GLY A 272 -11.15 -2.32 16.49
CA GLY A 272 -10.83 -1.58 15.26
C GLY A 272 -11.93 -0.60 14.88
N GLU A 273 -11.84 -0.08 13.67
CA GLU A 273 -12.86 0.76 13.07
C GLU A 273 -13.87 -0.07 12.28
N GLY A 274 -14.91 0.60 11.75
CA GLY A 274 -15.84 -0.03 10.84
C GLY A 274 -15.19 -0.49 9.55
N PHE A 275 -15.45 -1.73 9.20
CA PHE A 275 -14.97 -2.31 7.95
C PHE A 275 -15.93 -3.38 7.46
N PHE A 276 -16.05 -3.49 6.14
CA PHE A 276 -16.80 -4.54 5.47
C PHE A 276 -15.93 -5.19 4.40
N LEU A 277 -16.01 -6.51 4.26
CA LEU A 277 -15.33 -7.25 3.21
C LEU A 277 -16.19 -8.38 2.66
N ALA A 278 -16.17 -8.54 1.34
CA ALA A 278 -16.65 -9.71 0.63
C ALA A 278 -15.58 -10.21 -0.34
N LEU A 279 -15.36 -11.53 -0.37
CA LEU A 279 -14.55 -12.17 -1.39
C LEU A 279 -15.47 -12.77 -2.43
N LEU A 280 -15.29 -12.39 -3.70
CA LEU A 280 -16.08 -12.87 -4.82
C LEU A 280 -15.18 -13.52 -5.87
N ARG A 281 -15.65 -14.60 -6.50
CA ARG A 281 -14.98 -15.27 -7.60
C ARG A 281 -15.74 -15.02 -8.89
N LYS A 282 -15.04 -14.61 -9.94
CA LYS A 282 -15.61 -14.43 -11.29
C LYS A 282 -15.90 -15.78 -11.93
N THR A 283 -17.15 -16.00 -12.34
CA THR A 283 -17.60 -17.28 -12.93
C THR A 283 -17.82 -17.18 -14.44
N VAL A 284 -17.81 -15.98 -15.00
CA VAL A 284 -18.04 -15.75 -16.42
C VAL A 284 -16.73 -15.60 -17.19
N PRO A 285 -16.67 -16.06 -18.46
CA PRO A 285 -15.51 -15.89 -19.31
C PRO A 285 -15.13 -14.43 -19.49
N VAL A 286 -13.84 -14.21 -19.74
CA VAL A 286 -13.35 -12.88 -20.15
C VAL A 286 -13.76 -12.66 -21.60
N SER A 287 -14.51 -11.60 -21.87
CA SER A 287 -14.74 -11.16 -23.24
C SER A 287 -13.41 -10.75 -23.88
N GLN A 288 -13.01 -11.44 -24.96
CA GLN A 288 -11.78 -11.11 -25.67
C GLN A 288 -11.89 -9.71 -26.28
N GLY A 289 -11.32 -8.73 -25.60
CA GLY A 289 -11.14 -7.38 -26.16
C GLY A 289 -10.08 -7.41 -27.27
N ASN A 290 -10.36 -6.77 -28.40
CA ASN A 290 -9.53 -6.82 -29.61
C ASN A 290 -8.25 -5.91 -29.54
N ARG A 291 -7.92 -5.30 -28.42
CA ARG A 291 -6.73 -4.45 -28.29
C ARG A 291 -5.55 -5.22 -27.72
N ARG A 292 -4.77 -5.89 -28.59
CA ARG A 292 -3.40 -6.33 -28.26
C ARG A 292 -2.46 -5.13 -28.36
N THR A 293 -2.21 -4.45 -27.25
CA THR A 293 -1.10 -3.49 -27.18
C THR A 293 0.22 -4.28 -27.23
N LYS A 294 1.16 -3.83 -28.07
CA LYS A 294 2.51 -4.41 -28.06
C LYS A 294 3.23 -3.96 -26.78
N PRO A 295 3.75 -4.89 -25.96
CA PRO A 295 4.49 -4.51 -24.77
C PRO A 295 5.69 -3.65 -25.09
N VAL A 296 5.99 -2.69 -24.23
CA VAL A 296 7.26 -1.95 -24.31
C VAL A 296 8.40 -2.91 -24.00
N VAL A 297 9.38 -3.00 -24.90
CA VAL A 297 10.59 -3.79 -24.68
C VAL A 297 11.58 -2.99 -23.84
N LEU A 298 11.89 -3.50 -22.65
CA LEU A 298 12.80 -2.85 -21.71
C LEU A 298 14.24 -3.30 -21.95
N PRO A 299 15.19 -2.38 -22.24
CA PRO A 299 16.59 -2.73 -22.44
C PRO A 299 17.22 -3.22 -21.13
N LYS A 300 18.32 -3.98 -21.24
CA LYS A 300 19.12 -4.39 -20.08
C LYS A 300 19.72 -3.17 -19.39
N LEU A 301 19.67 -3.15 -18.07
CA LEU A 301 20.37 -2.16 -17.26
C LEU A 301 21.90 -2.39 -17.39
N LYS A 302 22.66 -1.30 -17.48
CA LYS A 302 24.12 -1.31 -17.64
C LYS A 302 24.80 -0.59 -16.48
N GLU A 303 26.13 -0.77 -16.41
CA GLU A 303 26.98 -0.01 -15.51
C GLU A 303 26.93 1.52 -15.81
N PRO A 304 27.15 2.40 -14.78
CA PRO A 304 27.48 2.03 -13.40
C PRO A 304 26.28 1.70 -12.53
N ALA A 305 25.06 1.91 -12.99
CA ALA A 305 23.85 1.75 -12.17
C ALA A 305 23.55 0.28 -11.80
N LEU A 306 24.05 -0.67 -12.60
CA LEU A 306 23.87 -2.10 -12.32
C LEU A 306 24.55 -2.51 -11.00
N SER A 307 25.74 -1.97 -10.70
CA SER A 307 26.48 -2.29 -9.47
C SER A 307 25.81 -1.74 -8.20
N TRP A 308 24.81 -0.86 -8.33
CA TRP A 308 24.05 -0.33 -7.19
C TRP A 308 22.95 -1.29 -6.70
N LEU A 309 22.72 -2.37 -7.41
CA LEU A 309 21.63 -3.31 -7.15
C LEU A 309 22.15 -4.71 -6.87
N ALA A 310 21.49 -5.40 -5.95
CA ALA A 310 21.69 -6.82 -5.73
C ALA A 310 21.41 -7.62 -7.01
N SER A 311 22.19 -8.69 -7.24
CA SER A 311 22.04 -9.55 -8.41
C SER A 311 20.65 -10.20 -8.47
N ARG A 312 20.14 -10.43 -9.68
CA ARG A 312 18.90 -11.14 -9.97
C ARG A 312 19.13 -12.21 -11.05
N PRO A 313 18.44 -13.36 -11.01
CA PRO A 313 18.64 -14.45 -11.99
C PRO A 313 18.47 -13.99 -13.44
N GLU A 314 17.42 -13.21 -13.75
CA GLU A 314 17.17 -12.68 -15.10
C GLU A 314 17.75 -11.27 -15.31
N GLY A 315 18.54 -10.78 -14.33
CA GLY A 315 19.14 -9.46 -14.33
C GLY A 315 18.11 -8.34 -14.24
N TRP A 316 18.56 -7.13 -14.50
CA TRP A 316 17.74 -5.92 -14.44
C TRP A 316 17.43 -5.35 -15.81
N ARG A 317 16.28 -4.75 -15.96
CA ARG A 317 15.87 -3.98 -17.13
C ARG A 317 15.72 -2.51 -16.76
N LEU A 318 16.01 -1.65 -17.72
CA LEU A 318 15.89 -0.20 -17.56
C LEU A 318 14.53 0.26 -18.11
N TRP A 319 13.81 1.01 -17.30
CA TRP A 319 12.75 1.92 -17.74
C TRP A 319 13.18 3.34 -17.44
N GLN A 320 13.00 4.25 -18.40
CA GLN A 320 13.28 5.68 -18.23
C GLN A 320 12.04 6.50 -18.55
N SER A 321 11.72 7.44 -17.65
CA SER A 321 10.64 8.40 -17.81
C SER A 321 11.17 9.80 -17.55
N GLY A 322 11.28 10.62 -18.60
CA GLY A 322 12.00 11.89 -18.49
C GLY A 322 13.47 11.65 -18.08
N ASP A 323 13.91 12.36 -17.05
CA ASP A 323 15.26 12.22 -16.50
C ASP A 323 15.37 11.14 -15.40
N GLN A 324 14.26 10.48 -15.03
CA GLN A 324 14.26 9.43 -14.01
C GLN A 324 14.47 8.05 -14.63
N GLN A 325 15.31 7.25 -13.98
CA GLN A 325 15.59 5.87 -14.31
C GLN A 325 15.07 4.93 -13.23
N TRP A 326 14.51 3.80 -13.69
CA TRP A 326 13.94 2.74 -12.87
C TRP A 326 14.54 1.41 -13.25
N ALA A 327 14.81 0.56 -12.26
CA ALA A 327 15.27 -0.80 -12.49
C ALA A 327 14.12 -1.79 -12.26
N ILE A 328 13.83 -2.56 -13.29
CA ILE A 328 12.77 -3.58 -13.29
C ILE A 328 13.44 -4.96 -13.27
N ASP A 329 12.98 -5.84 -12.36
CA ASP A 329 13.41 -7.24 -12.36
C ASP A 329 13.14 -7.88 -13.72
N GLY A 330 14.12 -8.58 -14.27
CA GLY A 330 14.02 -9.19 -15.60
C GLY A 330 12.84 -10.16 -15.74
N ALA A 331 12.51 -10.88 -14.66
CA ALA A 331 11.36 -11.79 -14.62
C ALA A 331 10.01 -11.07 -14.82
N LEU A 332 9.93 -9.80 -14.42
CA LEU A 332 8.71 -8.98 -14.52
C LEU A 332 8.68 -8.09 -15.77
N ALA A 333 9.75 -8.05 -16.54
CA ALA A 333 9.93 -7.10 -17.65
C ALA A 333 8.77 -7.12 -18.67
N ALA A 334 8.29 -8.30 -19.04
CA ALA A 334 7.18 -8.44 -19.99
C ALA A 334 5.87 -7.89 -19.44
N SER A 335 5.56 -8.21 -18.18
CA SER A 335 4.35 -7.74 -17.50
C SER A 335 4.39 -6.21 -17.30
N VAL A 336 5.52 -5.68 -16.84
CA VAL A 336 5.69 -4.23 -16.69
C VAL A 336 5.65 -3.53 -18.04
N GLY A 337 6.29 -4.08 -19.09
CA GLY A 337 6.23 -3.55 -20.45
C GLY A 337 4.80 -3.48 -21.01
N GLN A 338 3.95 -4.44 -20.67
CA GLN A 338 2.52 -4.41 -20.99
C GLN A 338 1.80 -3.24 -20.28
N LEU A 339 2.04 -3.07 -18.98
CA LEU A 339 1.46 -1.97 -18.20
C LEU A 339 1.90 -0.60 -18.73
N LEU A 340 3.18 -0.43 -19.04
CA LEU A 340 3.73 0.81 -19.59
C LEU A 340 3.13 1.18 -20.97
N SER A 341 2.71 0.19 -21.76
CA SER A 341 2.06 0.43 -23.05
C SER A 341 0.57 0.78 -22.93
N ALA A 342 -0.05 0.44 -21.79
CA ALA A 342 -1.50 0.48 -21.61
C ALA A 342 -1.96 1.59 -20.66
N LEU A 343 -1.13 1.95 -19.68
CA LEU A 343 -1.50 2.77 -18.52
C LEU A 343 -0.51 3.91 -18.28
N LYS A 344 -0.97 4.93 -17.58
CA LYS A 344 -0.12 5.97 -17.01
C LYS A 344 0.54 5.44 -15.73
N VAL A 345 1.80 5.00 -15.86
CA VAL A 345 2.62 4.49 -14.76
C VAL A 345 3.40 5.64 -14.12
N LEU A 346 3.36 5.74 -12.79
CA LEU A 346 4.10 6.72 -11.99
C LEU A 346 5.40 6.16 -11.43
N SER A 347 5.40 4.89 -11.03
CA SER A 347 6.59 4.19 -10.57
C SER A 347 6.50 2.71 -10.92
N ALA A 348 7.66 2.07 -11.17
CA ALA A 348 7.73 0.63 -11.43
C ALA A 348 9.10 0.09 -11.00
N GLY A 349 9.09 -0.93 -10.14
CA GLY A 349 10.33 -1.51 -9.64
C GLY A 349 11.08 -0.57 -8.69
N VAL A 350 12.41 -0.49 -8.85
CA VAL A 350 13.30 0.32 -8.03
C VAL A 350 13.53 1.69 -8.68
N GLU A 351 13.17 2.76 -7.99
CA GLU A 351 13.54 4.13 -8.39
C GLU A 351 15.05 4.29 -8.26
N LEU A 352 15.76 4.30 -9.38
CA LEU A 352 17.21 4.10 -9.41
C LEU A 352 17.98 5.42 -9.34
N ALA A 353 17.78 6.28 -10.32
CA ALA A 353 18.60 7.46 -10.51
C ALA A 353 17.89 8.59 -11.26
N MET A 354 18.41 9.80 -11.06
CA MET A 354 18.16 10.97 -11.92
C MET A 354 19.34 11.15 -12.86
N VAL A 355 19.08 11.30 -14.15
CA VAL A 355 20.10 11.60 -15.17
C VAL A 355 20.41 13.09 -15.14
N LYS A 356 21.66 13.46 -14.84
CA LYS A 356 22.15 14.85 -14.84
C LYS A 356 23.31 15.00 -15.82
N GLY A 357 22.97 15.29 -17.06
CA GLY A 357 23.95 15.29 -18.15
C GLY A 357 24.55 13.89 -18.33
N ARG A 358 25.85 13.73 -18.06
CA ARG A 358 26.54 12.42 -18.14
C ARG A 358 26.58 11.65 -16.81
N LYS A 359 26.07 12.23 -15.73
CA LYS A 359 26.13 11.63 -14.37
C LYS A 359 24.77 11.08 -13.97
N LEU A 360 24.80 10.00 -13.20
CA LEU A 360 23.63 9.45 -12.52
C LEU A 360 23.65 9.90 -11.06
N GLN A 361 22.57 10.50 -10.59
CA GLN A 361 22.37 10.81 -9.19
C GLN A 361 21.44 9.75 -8.57
N PRO A 362 21.88 8.98 -7.56
CA PRO A 362 21.03 8.01 -6.90
C PRO A 362 19.82 8.69 -6.25
N LEU A 363 18.66 8.03 -6.30
CA LEU A 363 17.40 8.53 -5.77
C LEU A 363 17.02 7.83 -4.46
N GLN A 364 16.07 8.43 -3.75
CA GLN A 364 15.63 7.97 -2.44
C GLN A 364 15.06 6.55 -2.48
N GLY A 365 14.30 6.21 -3.53
CA GLY A 365 13.73 4.87 -3.71
C GLY A 365 14.80 3.77 -3.82
N LEU A 366 15.98 4.07 -4.39
CA LEU A 366 17.11 3.13 -4.38
C LEU A 366 17.57 2.85 -2.94
N ALA A 367 17.83 3.91 -2.15
CA ALA A 367 18.28 3.74 -0.76
C ALA A 367 17.32 2.87 0.06
N LEU A 368 16.01 3.05 -0.15
CA LEU A 368 14.98 2.36 0.61
C LEU A 368 14.58 1.00 0.02
N SER A 369 15.12 0.63 -1.14
CA SER A 369 14.79 -0.65 -1.80
C SER A 369 15.43 -1.85 -1.08
N HIS A 370 14.69 -2.96 -1.02
CA HIS A 370 15.24 -4.28 -0.61
C HIS A 370 16.42 -4.73 -1.49
N CYS A 371 16.60 -4.10 -2.65
CA CYS A 371 17.60 -4.48 -3.64
C CYS A 371 18.81 -3.54 -3.68
N CYS A 372 18.87 -2.53 -2.81
CA CYS A 372 20.01 -1.63 -2.75
C CYS A 372 21.27 -2.39 -2.34
N CYS A 373 22.32 -2.32 -3.16
CA CYS A 373 23.66 -2.75 -2.78
C CYS A 373 24.30 -1.64 -1.95
N ALA A 374 24.13 -1.69 -0.64
CA ALA A 374 24.62 -0.64 0.25
C ALA A 374 26.15 -0.46 0.19
N ASP A 375 26.89 -1.51 -0.16
CA ASP A 375 28.36 -1.47 -0.30
C ASP A 375 28.84 -0.76 -1.58
N ALA A 376 27.92 -0.44 -2.50
CA ALA A 376 28.23 0.36 -3.68
C ALA A 376 28.49 1.85 -3.35
N PHE A 377 28.23 2.28 -2.11
CA PHE A 377 28.37 3.66 -1.67
C PHE A 377 29.15 3.75 -0.36
N PRO A 378 29.97 4.83 -0.16
CA PRO A 378 30.43 5.18 1.17
C PRO A 378 29.25 5.34 2.11
N ARG A 379 29.36 4.81 3.34
CA ARG A 379 28.28 4.86 4.33
C ARG A 379 28.67 5.71 5.53
N VAL A 380 27.72 6.48 6.06
CA VAL A 380 27.86 7.24 7.30
C VAL A 380 26.65 7.00 8.19
N ALA A 381 26.87 6.52 9.39
CA ALA A 381 25.83 6.43 10.41
C ALA A 381 25.53 7.84 10.94
N VAL A 382 24.26 8.16 11.03
CA VAL A 382 23.74 9.39 11.64
C VAL A 382 22.94 9.06 12.90
N GLU A 383 22.94 9.98 13.85
CA GLU A 383 22.20 9.83 15.10
C GLU A 383 21.10 10.89 15.24
N GLY A 384 20.14 10.67 16.11
CA GLY A 384 19.03 11.50 16.55
C GLY A 384 18.79 12.78 15.78
N GLU A 385 19.47 13.85 16.16
CA GLU A 385 19.29 15.17 15.54
C GLU A 385 19.74 15.23 14.09
N GLU A 386 20.82 14.52 13.72
CA GLU A 386 21.32 14.48 12.34
C GLU A 386 20.33 13.74 11.41
N ALA A 387 19.74 12.65 11.88
CA ALA A 387 18.70 11.94 11.13
C ALA A 387 17.48 12.82 10.89
N LEU A 388 17.02 13.56 11.92
CA LEU A 388 15.92 14.52 11.78
C LEU A 388 16.31 15.71 10.88
N ALA A 389 17.54 16.21 10.97
CA ALA A 389 18.05 17.24 10.08
C ALA A 389 18.02 16.78 8.62
N TYR A 390 18.43 15.52 8.35
CA TYR A 390 18.30 14.91 7.04
C TYR A 390 16.83 14.85 6.57
N LEU A 391 15.91 14.36 7.39
CA LEU A 391 14.50 14.25 7.06
C LEU A 391 13.80 15.61 6.90
N ARG A 392 14.33 16.66 7.51
CA ARG A 392 13.93 18.08 7.30
C ARG A 392 14.56 18.70 6.08
N ARG A 393 15.47 17.96 5.42
CA ARG A 393 16.23 18.44 4.27
C ARG A 393 17.18 19.59 4.57
N LEU A 394 17.71 19.62 5.76
CA LEU A 394 18.79 20.54 6.14
C LEU A 394 20.14 20.04 5.59
N SER A 395 21.08 20.96 5.40
CA SER A 395 22.46 20.63 5.03
C SER A 395 23.16 19.92 6.19
N LEU A 396 24.02 18.95 5.88
CA LEU A 396 24.79 18.18 6.85
C LEU A 396 26.28 18.42 6.65
N THR A 397 27.04 18.29 7.72
CA THR A 397 28.50 18.24 7.68
C THR A 397 28.94 16.82 7.98
N LEU A 398 29.70 16.22 7.08
CA LEU A 398 30.20 14.86 7.26
C LEU A 398 31.66 14.90 7.79
N PRO A 399 32.11 13.81 8.45
CA PRO A 399 33.51 13.70 8.87
C PRO A 399 34.48 13.92 7.70
N PRO A 400 35.64 14.57 7.90
CA PRO A 400 36.61 14.87 6.84
C PRO A 400 37.14 13.60 6.12
N SER A 401 37.11 12.45 6.78
CA SER A 401 37.51 11.15 6.22
C SER A 401 36.56 10.61 5.18
N VAL A 402 35.33 11.14 5.08
CA VAL A 402 34.32 10.66 4.13
C VAL A 402 34.63 11.20 2.73
N PRO A 403 34.76 10.34 1.70
CA PRO A 403 35.07 10.78 0.35
C PRO A 403 33.98 11.69 -0.24
N ARG A 404 34.38 12.57 -1.17
CA ARG A 404 33.45 13.40 -1.94
C ARG A 404 32.60 12.55 -2.86
N GLY A 405 31.38 12.99 -3.14
CA GLY A 405 30.43 12.30 -3.99
C GLY A 405 29.19 11.81 -3.23
N TYR A 406 28.51 10.82 -3.79
CA TYR A 406 27.29 10.28 -3.16
C TYR A 406 27.63 9.38 -1.97
N VAL A 407 27.00 9.65 -0.86
CA VAL A 407 27.18 8.95 0.41
C VAL A 407 25.81 8.47 0.89
N LEU A 408 25.72 7.22 1.30
CA LEU A 408 24.52 6.63 1.88
C LEU A 408 24.51 6.85 3.39
N LEU A 409 23.57 7.65 3.87
CA LEU A 409 23.33 7.79 5.29
C LEU A 409 22.58 6.58 5.83
N THR A 410 22.93 6.13 7.03
CA THR A 410 22.29 5.03 7.72
C THR A 410 21.83 5.45 9.11
N TRP A 411 20.66 4.94 9.52
CA TRP A 411 20.13 5.08 10.87
C TRP A 411 19.87 3.67 11.44
N GLN A 412 20.41 3.39 12.63
CA GLN A 412 20.35 2.04 13.24
C GLN A 412 20.76 0.93 12.25
N GLY A 413 21.84 1.18 11.49
CA GLY A 413 22.37 0.23 10.50
C GLY A 413 21.58 0.09 9.19
N GLN A 414 20.44 0.80 9.04
CA GLN A 414 19.61 0.76 7.84
C GLN A 414 19.77 2.00 6.97
N PRO A 415 19.70 1.89 5.64
CA PRO A 415 19.71 3.03 4.73
C PRO A 415 18.61 4.03 5.07
N LEU A 416 18.98 5.29 5.25
CA LEU A 416 18.06 6.42 5.45
C LEU A 416 17.89 7.23 4.16
N GLY A 417 18.95 7.35 3.37
CA GLY A 417 18.94 8.02 2.07
C GLY A 417 20.30 8.59 1.68
N PHE A 418 20.34 9.36 0.61
CA PHE A 418 21.59 9.87 0.04
C PHE A 418 21.85 11.34 0.33
N VAL A 419 23.12 11.67 0.45
CA VAL A 419 23.64 13.03 0.36
C VAL A 419 24.74 13.09 -0.72
N ASN A 420 25.03 14.29 -1.24
CA ASN A 420 26.19 14.52 -2.09
C ASN A 420 27.23 15.33 -1.29
N ASN A 421 28.29 14.67 -0.86
CA ASN A 421 29.38 15.27 -0.08
C ASN A 421 30.27 16.16 -0.98
N LEU A 422 30.33 17.45 -0.69
CA LEU A 422 31.18 18.44 -1.36
C LEU A 422 32.48 18.75 -0.59
N GLY A 423 32.65 18.13 0.59
CA GLY A 423 33.78 18.32 1.50
C GLY A 423 33.46 19.30 2.63
N ALA A 424 33.18 20.56 2.34
CA ALA A 424 32.80 21.54 3.35
C ALA A 424 31.39 21.34 3.91
N HIS A 425 30.47 20.80 3.10
CA HIS A 425 29.11 20.46 3.45
C HIS A 425 28.60 19.34 2.54
N ALA A 426 27.50 18.72 2.89
CA ALA A 426 26.82 17.72 2.09
C ALA A 426 25.42 18.21 1.67
N ASN A 427 25.16 18.19 0.35
CA ASN A 427 23.84 18.49 -0.17
C ASN A 427 22.88 17.35 0.14
N ASN A 428 21.81 17.65 0.80
CA ASN A 428 20.77 16.71 1.16
C ASN A 428 19.91 16.33 -0.07
N LEU A 429 19.84 15.05 -0.41
CA LEU A 429 19.08 14.56 -1.56
C LEU A 429 17.70 14.00 -1.19
N TYR A 430 17.27 14.14 0.06
CA TYR A 430 15.94 13.73 0.50
C TYR A 430 14.85 14.44 -0.32
N PRO A 431 13.78 13.77 -0.76
CA PRO A 431 12.76 14.39 -1.59
C PRO A 431 12.08 15.57 -0.91
N GLN A 432 11.91 16.68 -1.63
CA GLN A 432 11.36 17.92 -1.09
C GLN A 432 9.94 17.78 -0.54
N ASN A 433 9.12 16.98 -1.21
CA ASN A 433 7.72 16.73 -0.84
C ASN A 433 7.58 15.78 0.36
N TRP A 434 8.63 14.97 0.67
CA TRP A 434 8.62 14.03 1.80
C TRP A 434 9.14 14.64 3.10
N ARG A 435 9.73 15.85 3.04
CA ARG A 435 10.38 16.46 4.20
C ARG A 435 9.42 16.69 5.36
N ILE A 436 9.92 16.52 6.57
CA ILE A 436 9.24 16.93 7.79
C ILE A 436 9.17 18.46 7.81
N ARG A 437 7.97 19.01 7.86
CA ARG A 437 7.75 20.47 7.83
C ARG A 437 7.72 21.08 9.23
N SER A 438 7.41 20.28 10.24
CA SER A 438 7.36 20.72 11.62
C SER A 438 8.77 21.01 12.16
N GLY A 439 8.95 22.18 12.77
CA GLY A 439 10.14 22.50 13.56
C GLY A 439 10.11 21.92 14.97
N TYR A 440 8.98 21.35 15.38
CA TYR A 440 8.80 20.71 16.68
C TYR A 440 9.64 19.44 16.77
N THR A 441 10.29 19.22 17.91
CA THR A 441 11.04 18.00 18.23
C THR A 441 10.37 17.28 19.38
N THR A 442 10.18 15.99 19.26
CA THR A 442 9.74 15.13 20.36
C THR A 442 10.70 13.96 20.50
N THR A 443 10.70 13.35 21.65
CA THR A 443 11.46 12.13 21.88
C THR A 443 10.97 11.03 20.92
N ILE A 444 11.93 10.38 20.25
CA ILE A 444 11.65 9.24 19.38
C ILE A 444 11.41 8.03 20.30
N ASP A 445 10.22 7.51 20.31
CA ASP A 445 9.92 6.24 20.97
C ASP A 445 9.52 5.19 19.92
N ASN A 446 10.52 4.37 19.54
CA ASN A 446 10.37 3.27 18.57
C ASN A 446 10.76 1.92 19.16
N LYS A 447 10.68 1.77 20.49
CA LYS A 447 11.02 0.55 21.21
C LYS A 447 10.11 -0.64 20.88
N PHE A 448 9.01 -0.39 20.15
CA PHE A 448 8.05 -1.41 19.73
C PHE A 448 8.52 -2.23 18.51
N ILE A 449 9.63 -1.82 17.86
CA ILE A 449 10.14 -2.46 16.65
C ILE A 449 11.65 -2.65 16.76
N GLU A 450 12.13 -3.79 16.27
CA GLU A 450 13.55 -4.13 16.21
C GLU A 450 13.92 -4.76 14.88
N ARG A 451 15.19 -4.74 14.55
CA ARG A 451 15.72 -5.47 13.40
C ARG A 451 16.27 -6.82 13.85
N VAL A 452 15.94 -7.84 13.06
CA VAL A 452 16.59 -9.15 13.12
C VAL A 452 17.81 -9.11 12.21
N GLY A 453 18.96 -9.35 12.79
CA GLY A 453 20.26 -9.34 12.11
C GLY A 453 20.40 -10.36 11.01
#